data_1e8ed2ecf9d6efe0e25ba0f08e9e03d1
#
_entry.id   1e8ed2ecf9d6efe0e25ba0f08e9e03d1
#
_cell.length_a   1.000
_cell.length_b   1.000
_cell.length_c   1.000
_cell.angle_alpha   90.00
_cell.angle_beta   90.00
_cell.angle_gamma   90.00
#
_symmetry.space_group_name_H-M   'P 1'
#
loop_
_entity.id
_entity.type
_entity.pdbx_description
1 polymer ?
#
loop_
_entity_poly.entity_id
_entity_poly.type
_entity_poly.pdbx_seq_one_letter_code
_entity_poly.pdbx_strand_id
1 'polypeptide(L)'
;VSGLHAKLSPSGAHRWMRCPGSIALEAPFPDDSSVYAAEGTLAHLLASEELDGTKPAAERIGEQHTVDGFDFTVDKVMVAYVEDYVKLVREIAVGGVLLVEQRVPIGHLTGETDATGTSDAVVVHADEGRLTVIDLKYGMGVRVLADGNEQAMMYALGALERYEQLADFVNICMVIHQPRLNSVSEHWIRVDDLMKFADKVREAADTVRSPDAFTAPGEKQCRFCKAKSVCPALKEIVDETVQEEATADDFADMGDNSLAVAMGRVELIEQWCKSIRAEVERRLTKGLDVPGYKLVEGRKGNRAWSDAKDAETRLSAVLKRDEMYEEKFISPATAEKLLKKDPEGMSLLEELTHRPEGKLSVAPATDKRPAKATTAVADDFADR
;
A
#
# COMPACT_ATOMS: atom_id res chain seq x y z
N VAL A 1 -28.36 0.05 -1.27
CA VAL A 1 -28.23 -1.08 -2.21
C VAL A 1 -26.78 -1.43 -2.24
N SER A 2 -26.37 -2.51 -1.56
CA SER A 2 -25.01 -3.04 -1.62
C SER A 2 -24.76 -3.53 -3.05
N GLY A 3 -24.08 -2.70 -3.85
CA GLY A 3 -23.61 -3.13 -5.16
C GLY A 3 -22.66 -4.30 -4.94
N LEU A 4 -22.93 -5.45 -5.58
CA LEU A 4 -22.00 -6.56 -5.61
C LEU A 4 -20.67 -6.03 -6.15
N HIS A 5 -19.63 -6.04 -5.32
CA HIS A 5 -18.28 -5.74 -5.77
C HIS A 5 -17.88 -6.76 -6.83
N ALA A 6 -17.26 -6.30 -7.93
CA ALA A 6 -16.73 -7.18 -8.94
C ALA A 6 -15.77 -8.19 -8.31
N LYS A 7 -15.92 -9.48 -8.63
CA LYS A 7 -14.98 -10.52 -8.14
C LYS A 7 -13.57 -10.27 -8.68
N LEU A 8 -13.50 -9.81 -9.94
CA LEU A 8 -12.27 -9.40 -10.59
C LEU A 8 -12.06 -7.89 -10.46
N SER A 9 -12.01 -7.41 -9.22
CA SER A 9 -11.88 -5.99 -8.93
C SER A 9 -10.53 -5.41 -9.41
N PRO A 10 -10.50 -4.12 -9.80
CA PRO A 10 -9.25 -3.43 -10.15
C PRO A 10 -8.21 -3.45 -9.01
N SER A 11 -8.63 -3.27 -7.77
CA SER A 11 -7.74 -3.31 -6.59
C SER A 11 -7.09 -4.69 -6.39
N GLY A 12 -7.75 -5.77 -6.83
CA GLY A 12 -7.22 -7.12 -6.81
C GLY A 12 -6.43 -7.54 -8.06
N ALA A 13 -6.37 -6.69 -9.10
CA ALA A 13 -5.82 -7.04 -10.41
C ALA A 13 -4.37 -7.56 -10.34
N HIS A 14 -3.54 -6.92 -9.54
CA HIS A 14 -2.15 -7.36 -9.31
C HIS A 14 -2.04 -8.81 -8.83
N ARG A 15 -3.09 -9.37 -8.20
CA ARG A 15 -3.15 -10.74 -7.71
C ARG A 15 -3.81 -11.67 -8.71
N TRP A 16 -5.06 -11.44 -9.10
CA TRP A 16 -5.80 -12.39 -9.91
C TRP A 16 -5.27 -12.51 -11.34
N MET A 17 -4.65 -11.46 -11.90
CA MET A 17 -4.00 -11.53 -13.20
C MET A 17 -2.73 -12.41 -13.19
N ARG A 18 -2.04 -12.54 -12.05
CA ARG A 18 -0.84 -13.37 -11.92
C ARG A 18 -1.11 -14.74 -11.33
N CYS A 19 -2.13 -14.86 -10.52
CA CYS A 19 -2.52 -16.07 -9.81
C CYS A 19 -4.03 -16.30 -9.97
N PRO A 20 -4.47 -16.79 -11.14
CA PRO A 20 -5.88 -16.96 -11.47
C PRO A 20 -6.65 -17.79 -10.44
N GLY A 21 -6.05 -18.86 -9.91
CA GLY A 21 -6.64 -19.70 -8.87
C GLY A 21 -6.84 -19.01 -7.51
N SER A 22 -6.27 -17.81 -7.31
CA SER A 22 -6.41 -17.07 -6.04
C SER A 22 -7.86 -16.70 -5.74
N ILE A 23 -8.68 -16.41 -6.73
CA ILE A 23 -10.10 -16.03 -6.55
C ILE A 23 -10.88 -17.19 -5.90
N ALA A 24 -10.71 -18.41 -6.41
CA ALA A 24 -11.36 -19.59 -5.84
C ALA A 24 -10.82 -19.94 -4.45
N LEU A 25 -9.50 -19.82 -4.25
CA LEU A 25 -8.88 -20.10 -2.96
C LEU A 25 -9.27 -19.08 -1.87
N GLU A 26 -9.48 -17.82 -2.22
CA GLU A 26 -9.87 -16.79 -1.27
C GLU A 26 -11.37 -16.77 -0.93
N ALA A 27 -12.20 -17.39 -1.77
CA ALA A 27 -13.66 -17.36 -1.60
C ALA A 27 -14.18 -17.83 -0.21
N PRO A 28 -13.56 -18.83 0.48
CA PRO A 28 -13.97 -19.21 1.83
C PRO A 28 -13.54 -18.25 2.94
N PHE A 29 -12.65 -17.28 2.64
CA PHE A 29 -12.12 -16.35 3.63
C PHE A 29 -12.94 -15.07 3.68
N PRO A 30 -13.26 -14.57 4.89
CA PRO A 30 -14.00 -13.32 5.02
C PRO A 30 -13.19 -12.13 4.50
N ASP A 31 -13.92 -11.07 4.11
CA ASP A 31 -13.36 -9.76 3.82
C ASP A 31 -13.18 -8.97 5.14
N ASP A 32 -12.24 -9.41 5.96
CA ASP A 32 -11.92 -8.71 7.19
C ASP A 32 -11.12 -7.44 6.83
N SER A 33 -11.69 -6.27 7.11
CA SER A 33 -10.97 -5.00 6.97
C SER A 33 -9.95 -4.86 8.09
N SER A 34 -8.80 -4.25 7.79
CA SER A 34 -7.83 -3.87 8.81
C SER A 34 -8.08 -2.43 9.25
N VAL A 35 -7.59 -2.06 10.44
CA VAL A 35 -7.66 -0.67 10.93
C VAL A 35 -7.05 0.32 9.91
N TYR A 36 -5.99 -0.09 9.19
CA TYR A 36 -5.36 0.74 8.16
C TYR A 36 -6.20 0.89 6.89
N ALA A 37 -6.94 -0.16 6.51
CA ALA A 37 -7.86 -0.10 5.38
C ALA A 37 -9.06 0.79 5.72
N ALA A 38 -9.63 0.64 6.92
CA ALA A 38 -10.72 1.47 7.43
C ALA A 38 -10.33 2.94 7.57
N GLU A 39 -9.10 3.24 8.05
CA GLU A 39 -8.53 4.60 8.08
C GLU A 39 -8.43 5.19 6.67
N GLY A 40 -7.99 4.37 5.70
CA GLY A 40 -7.95 4.75 4.29
C GLY A 40 -9.34 5.08 3.74
N THR A 41 -10.35 4.25 4.04
CA THR A 41 -11.73 4.50 3.62
C THR A 41 -12.26 5.83 4.16
N LEU A 42 -11.94 6.17 5.41
CA LEU A 42 -12.29 7.48 5.98
C LEU A 42 -11.60 8.63 5.24
N ALA A 43 -10.31 8.48 4.92
CA ALA A 43 -9.57 9.51 4.18
C ALA A 43 -10.15 9.74 2.78
N HIS A 44 -10.55 8.68 2.05
CA HIS A 44 -11.24 8.78 0.76
C HIS A 44 -12.59 9.51 0.91
N LEU A 45 -13.38 9.21 1.94
CA LEU A 45 -14.63 9.91 2.21
C LEU A 45 -14.41 11.41 2.40
N LEU A 46 -13.44 11.81 3.24
CA LEU A 46 -13.14 13.21 3.48
C LEU A 46 -12.65 13.92 2.22
N ALA A 47 -11.81 13.25 1.42
CA ALA A 47 -11.29 13.78 0.17
C ALA A 47 -12.38 13.98 -0.88
N SER A 48 -13.27 13.02 -1.04
CA SER A 48 -14.37 13.09 -2.01
C SER A 48 -15.36 14.21 -1.67
N GLU A 49 -15.74 14.34 -0.39
CA GLU A 49 -16.66 15.40 0.06
C GLU A 49 -16.06 16.80 -0.07
N GLU A 50 -14.76 16.97 0.11
CA GLU A 50 -14.09 18.24 -0.12
C GLU A 50 -13.94 18.55 -1.61
N LEU A 51 -13.66 17.55 -2.45
CA LEU A 51 -13.55 17.73 -3.90
C LEU A 51 -14.88 18.08 -4.56
N ASP A 52 -15.97 17.46 -4.13
CA ASP A 52 -17.32 17.74 -4.65
C ASP A 52 -17.98 18.97 -4.02
N GLY A 53 -17.35 19.58 -3.01
CA GLY A 53 -17.79 20.80 -2.34
C GLY A 53 -18.89 20.57 -1.27
N THR A 54 -19.12 19.31 -0.88
CA THR A 54 -20.12 18.98 0.16
C THR A 54 -19.68 19.50 1.52
N LYS A 55 -18.42 19.22 1.93
CA LYS A 55 -17.87 19.70 3.20
C LYS A 55 -16.34 19.72 3.19
N PRO A 56 -15.70 20.85 3.58
CA PRO A 56 -14.26 20.90 3.75
C PRO A 56 -13.78 19.94 4.84
N ALA A 57 -12.65 19.25 4.59
CA ALA A 57 -12.06 18.32 5.56
C ALA A 57 -11.69 19.01 6.89
N ALA A 58 -11.27 20.26 6.83
CA ALA A 58 -10.95 21.07 8.02
C ALA A 58 -12.13 21.23 8.99
N GLU A 59 -13.36 21.26 8.48
CA GLU A 59 -14.57 21.37 9.31
C GLU A 59 -14.96 20.08 10.01
N ARG A 60 -14.29 18.97 9.66
CA ARG A 60 -14.50 17.64 10.21
C ARG A 60 -13.62 17.34 11.44
N ILE A 61 -12.68 18.21 11.79
CA ILE A 61 -11.76 17.98 12.92
C ILE A 61 -12.55 17.76 14.20
N GLY A 62 -12.30 16.63 14.87
CA GLY A 62 -12.98 16.21 16.09
C GLY A 62 -14.23 15.33 15.86
N GLU A 63 -14.69 15.16 14.62
CA GLU A 63 -15.78 14.24 14.31
C GLU A 63 -15.34 12.80 14.54
N GLN A 64 -16.27 11.98 15.04
CA GLN A 64 -16.06 10.55 15.23
C GLN A 64 -16.76 9.77 14.13
N HIS A 65 -16.05 8.80 13.55
CA HIS A 65 -16.54 7.92 12.51
C HIS A 65 -16.25 6.47 12.86
N THR A 66 -17.24 5.61 12.68
CA THR A 66 -17.06 4.16 12.75
C THR A 66 -17.01 3.61 11.32
N VAL A 67 -15.87 3.08 10.91
CA VAL A 67 -15.65 2.49 9.57
C VAL A 67 -15.21 1.05 9.74
N ASP A 68 -15.91 0.12 9.12
CA ASP A 68 -15.63 -1.33 9.19
C ASP A 68 -15.46 -1.87 10.63
N GLY A 69 -16.18 -1.27 11.59
CA GLY A 69 -16.11 -1.65 13.01
C GLY A 69 -14.95 -1.05 13.79
N PHE A 70 -14.18 -0.13 13.20
CA PHE A 70 -13.12 0.64 13.87
C PHE A 70 -13.58 2.09 14.08
N ASP A 71 -13.30 2.63 15.26
CA ASP A 71 -13.63 4.00 15.61
C ASP A 71 -12.43 4.93 15.34
N PHE A 72 -12.69 6.03 14.64
CA PHE A 72 -11.71 7.05 14.31
C PHE A 72 -12.20 8.43 14.75
N THR A 73 -11.27 9.26 15.16
CA THR A 73 -11.51 10.70 15.34
C THR A 73 -10.71 11.44 14.27
N VAL A 74 -11.37 12.26 13.46
CA VAL A 74 -10.70 13.07 12.45
C VAL A 74 -9.79 14.06 13.14
N ASP A 75 -8.49 13.94 12.91
CA ASP A 75 -7.49 14.82 13.49
C ASP A 75 -6.87 15.77 12.44
N LYS A 76 -6.10 16.75 12.93
CA LYS A 76 -5.42 17.73 12.07
C LYS A 76 -4.42 17.10 11.11
N VAL A 77 -3.86 15.94 11.45
CA VAL A 77 -2.85 15.26 10.64
C VAL A 77 -3.53 14.58 9.45
N MET A 78 -4.65 13.90 9.69
CA MET A 78 -5.46 13.32 8.62
C MET A 78 -5.96 14.41 7.66
N VAL A 79 -6.49 15.50 8.19
CA VAL A 79 -6.97 16.63 7.38
C VAL A 79 -5.86 17.20 6.50
N ALA A 80 -4.67 17.42 7.05
CA ALA A 80 -3.55 17.95 6.27
C ALA A 80 -3.16 17.04 5.09
N TYR A 81 -3.20 15.72 5.26
CA TYR A 81 -2.92 14.78 4.18
C TYR A 81 -4.05 14.72 3.14
N VAL A 82 -5.30 14.84 3.58
CA VAL A 82 -6.46 14.93 2.67
C VAL A 82 -6.39 16.21 1.85
N GLU A 83 -6.13 17.36 2.47
CA GLU A 83 -5.99 18.66 1.79
C GLU A 83 -4.83 18.64 0.78
N ASP A 84 -3.72 17.95 1.08
CA ASP A 84 -2.60 17.80 0.15
C ASP A 84 -3.01 17.02 -1.12
N TYR A 85 -3.79 15.95 -0.95
CA TYR A 85 -4.37 15.23 -2.09
C TYR A 85 -5.37 16.08 -2.87
N VAL A 86 -6.31 16.73 -2.19
CA VAL A 86 -7.33 17.60 -2.80
C VAL A 86 -6.67 18.73 -3.61
N LYS A 87 -5.63 19.32 -3.09
CA LYS A 87 -4.85 20.35 -3.77
C LYS A 87 -4.25 19.83 -5.07
N LEU A 88 -3.60 18.67 -5.04
CA LEU A 88 -3.03 18.03 -6.23
C LEU A 88 -4.12 17.76 -7.29
N VAL A 89 -5.26 17.19 -6.88
CA VAL A 89 -6.37 16.91 -7.80
C VAL A 89 -6.88 18.19 -8.46
N ARG A 90 -7.07 19.26 -7.68
CA ARG A 90 -7.51 20.56 -8.20
C ARG A 90 -6.49 21.18 -9.16
N GLU A 91 -5.21 21.05 -8.88
CA GLU A 91 -4.13 21.52 -9.78
C GLU A 91 -4.16 20.77 -11.11
N ILE A 92 -4.34 19.44 -11.09
CA ILE A 92 -4.46 18.63 -12.31
C ILE A 92 -5.76 18.95 -13.07
N ALA A 93 -6.82 19.31 -12.38
CA ALA A 93 -8.13 19.59 -12.98
C ALA A 93 -8.24 20.96 -13.65
N VAL A 94 -7.22 21.83 -13.54
CA VAL A 94 -7.24 23.15 -14.18
C VAL A 94 -7.41 23.03 -15.69
N GLY A 95 -8.45 23.66 -16.23
CA GLY A 95 -8.79 23.60 -17.66
C GLY A 95 -9.53 22.32 -18.11
N GLY A 96 -9.81 21.40 -17.18
CA GLY A 96 -10.54 20.17 -17.43
C GLY A 96 -11.81 20.05 -16.62
N VAL A 97 -12.53 18.94 -16.81
CA VAL A 97 -13.72 18.58 -16.03
C VAL A 97 -13.30 17.55 -15.00
N LEU A 98 -13.42 17.90 -13.72
CA LEU A 98 -13.19 17.00 -12.59
C LEU A 98 -14.45 16.20 -12.27
N LEU A 99 -14.29 14.89 -12.12
CA LEU A 99 -15.33 13.92 -11.79
C LEU A 99 -14.83 13.10 -10.59
N VAL A 100 -15.53 13.18 -9.46
CA VAL A 100 -15.13 12.56 -8.18
C VAL A 100 -15.90 11.25 -7.97
N GLU A 101 -15.25 10.24 -7.37
CA GLU A 101 -15.85 8.92 -7.03
C GLU A 101 -16.59 8.28 -8.22
N GLN A 102 -15.89 8.19 -9.35
CA GLN A 102 -16.52 7.72 -10.58
C GLN A 102 -16.58 6.20 -10.65
N ARG A 103 -17.81 5.69 -10.76
CA ARG A 103 -18.04 4.28 -11.09
C ARG A 103 -17.78 4.07 -12.57
N VAL A 104 -16.68 3.42 -12.89
CA VAL A 104 -16.25 3.13 -14.25
C VAL A 104 -16.54 1.68 -14.63
N PRO A 105 -17.06 1.37 -15.83
CA PRO A 105 -17.38 0.02 -16.26
C PRO A 105 -16.11 -0.79 -16.47
N ILE A 106 -16.09 -2.01 -15.95
CA ILE A 106 -14.99 -2.97 -16.17
C ILE A 106 -15.50 -4.32 -16.67
N GLY A 107 -16.81 -4.48 -16.85
CA GLY A 107 -17.41 -5.73 -17.30
C GLY A 107 -16.93 -6.18 -18.67
N HIS A 108 -16.64 -5.24 -19.57
CA HIS A 108 -16.07 -5.50 -20.90
C HIS A 108 -14.63 -6.06 -20.85
N LEU A 109 -13.94 -5.89 -19.72
CA LEU A 109 -12.61 -6.41 -19.46
C LEU A 109 -12.66 -7.75 -18.72
N THR A 110 -13.54 -7.88 -17.73
CA THR A 110 -13.58 -9.03 -16.83
C THR A 110 -14.58 -10.09 -17.25
N GLY A 111 -15.53 -9.75 -18.16
CA GLY A 111 -16.63 -10.63 -18.56
C GLY A 111 -17.70 -10.78 -17.46
N GLU A 112 -17.66 -9.97 -16.42
CA GLU A 112 -18.70 -9.93 -15.37
C GLU A 112 -19.78 -8.91 -15.74
N THR A 113 -21.05 -9.32 -15.70
CA THR A 113 -22.16 -8.44 -16.02
C THR A 113 -22.22 -7.28 -15.00
N ASP A 114 -22.36 -6.05 -15.52
CA ASP A 114 -22.49 -4.81 -14.76
C ASP A 114 -21.35 -4.53 -13.74
N ALA A 115 -20.19 -5.19 -13.93
CA ALA A 115 -19.03 -4.97 -13.07
C ALA A 115 -18.49 -3.54 -13.24
N THR A 116 -18.29 -2.88 -12.12
CA THR A 116 -17.71 -1.53 -12.06
C THR A 116 -16.56 -1.47 -11.06
N GLY A 117 -15.61 -0.58 -11.29
CA GLY A 117 -14.66 -0.10 -10.29
C GLY A 117 -14.99 1.34 -9.91
N THR A 118 -14.54 1.81 -8.76
CA THR A 118 -14.64 3.22 -8.37
C THR A 118 -13.27 3.86 -8.45
N SER A 119 -13.13 4.90 -9.28
CA SER A 119 -11.94 5.73 -9.36
C SER A 119 -12.15 6.98 -8.52
N ASP A 120 -11.20 7.31 -7.65
CA ASP A 120 -11.34 8.42 -6.68
C ASP A 120 -11.53 9.75 -7.40
N ALA A 121 -10.75 10.02 -8.45
CA ALA A 121 -10.95 11.17 -9.32
C ALA A 121 -10.60 10.85 -10.78
N VAL A 122 -11.39 11.40 -11.68
CA VAL A 122 -11.15 11.40 -13.13
C VAL A 122 -11.17 12.84 -13.62
N VAL A 123 -10.18 13.23 -14.42
CA VAL A 123 -10.14 14.54 -15.05
C VAL A 123 -10.14 14.39 -16.56
N VAL A 124 -11.10 15.06 -17.22
CA VAL A 124 -11.24 15.05 -18.67
C VAL A 124 -10.81 16.40 -19.23
N HIS A 125 -9.74 16.42 -20.01
CA HIS A 125 -9.30 17.57 -20.79
C HIS A 125 -9.62 17.30 -22.27
N ALA A 126 -10.85 17.57 -22.66
CA ALA A 126 -11.35 17.23 -23.98
C ALA A 126 -10.57 17.93 -25.12
N ASP A 127 -10.25 19.20 -24.94
CA ASP A 127 -9.49 19.98 -25.95
C ASP A 127 -8.05 19.46 -26.16
N GLU A 128 -7.50 18.76 -25.17
CA GLU A 128 -6.16 18.16 -25.24
C GLU A 128 -6.19 16.68 -25.62
N GLY A 129 -7.36 16.06 -25.77
CA GLY A 129 -7.51 14.62 -25.95
C GLY A 129 -6.86 13.83 -24.81
N ARG A 130 -6.93 14.34 -23.58
CA ARG A 130 -6.29 13.77 -22.39
C ARG A 130 -7.32 13.35 -21.36
N LEU A 131 -7.13 12.15 -20.84
CA LEU A 131 -7.88 11.60 -19.68
C LEU A 131 -6.90 11.32 -18.56
N THR A 132 -7.19 11.76 -17.34
CA THR A 132 -6.36 11.50 -16.16
C THR A 132 -7.17 10.75 -15.11
N VAL A 133 -6.66 9.65 -14.59
CA VAL A 133 -7.20 8.96 -13.41
C VAL A 133 -6.26 9.17 -12.23
N ILE A 134 -6.82 9.52 -11.07
CA ILE A 134 -6.05 9.87 -9.89
C ILE A 134 -6.55 9.01 -8.73
N ASP A 135 -5.63 8.33 -8.06
CA ASP A 135 -5.91 7.38 -6.98
C ASP A 135 -5.17 7.81 -5.70
N LEU A 136 -5.90 7.91 -4.60
CA LEU A 136 -5.37 8.20 -3.27
C LEU A 136 -4.93 6.90 -2.61
N LYS A 137 -3.69 6.84 -2.18
CA LYS A 137 -3.18 5.76 -1.34
C LYS A 137 -2.80 6.30 0.03
N TYR A 138 -3.72 6.18 0.99
CA TYR A 138 -3.51 6.76 2.33
C TYR A 138 -2.52 5.97 3.20
N GLY A 139 -2.25 4.69 2.88
CA GLY A 139 -1.34 3.83 3.62
C GLY A 139 0.14 4.24 3.54
N MET A 140 0.91 3.94 4.61
CA MET A 140 2.35 4.22 4.71
C MET A 140 3.24 2.99 4.46
N GLY A 141 2.67 1.80 4.36
CA GLY A 141 3.46 0.54 4.43
C GLY A 141 4.23 0.21 3.16
N VAL A 142 3.73 0.58 1.99
CA VAL A 142 4.31 0.22 0.69
C VAL A 142 4.18 1.39 -0.26
N ARG A 143 5.28 1.78 -0.88
CA ARG A 143 5.24 2.77 -1.97
C ARG A 143 4.61 2.15 -3.21
N VAL A 144 3.58 2.80 -3.74
CA VAL A 144 2.86 2.39 -4.94
C VAL A 144 3.23 3.33 -6.09
N LEU A 145 3.61 2.77 -7.22
CA LEU A 145 3.94 3.53 -8.43
C LEU A 145 2.79 3.43 -9.44
N ALA A 146 2.60 4.47 -10.23
CA ALA A 146 1.63 4.48 -11.33
C ALA A 146 2.11 3.67 -12.54
N ASP A 147 3.44 3.58 -12.74
CA ASP A 147 4.03 2.80 -13.81
C ASP A 147 3.72 1.30 -13.65
N GLY A 148 3.09 0.72 -14.66
CA GLY A 148 2.69 -0.69 -14.66
C GLY A 148 1.67 -1.07 -13.58
N ASN A 149 0.94 -0.12 -13.03
CA ASN A 149 -0.07 -0.37 -12.00
C ASN A 149 -1.37 -0.88 -12.61
N GLU A 150 -1.69 -2.15 -12.39
CA GLU A 150 -2.85 -2.81 -12.98
C GLU A 150 -4.19 -2.18 -12.53
N GLN A 151 -4.28 -1.73 -11.27
CA GLN A 151 -5.47 -1.04 -10.76
C GLN A 151 -5.71 0.27 -11.51
N ALA A 152 -4.70 1.11 -11.60
CA ALA A 152 -4.79 2.40 -12.28
C ALA A 152 -5.08 2.23 -13.77
N MET A 153 -4.45 1.25 -14.44
CA MET A 153 -4.72 0.94 -15.85
C MET A 153 -6.15 0.43 -16.07
N MET A 154 -6.70 -0.40 -15.18
CA MET A 154 -8.10 -0.84 -15.26
C MET A 154 -9.08 0.31 -15.04
N TYR A 155 -8.79 1.22 -14.11
CA TYR A 155 -9.60 2.44 -13.96
C TYR A 155 -9.53 3.33 -15.19
N ALA A 156 -8.34 3.47 -15.77
CA ALA A 156 -8.15 4.24 -17.00
C ALA A 156 -8.95 3.66 -18.18
N LEU A 157 -8.96 2.32 -18.34
CA LEU A 157 -9.77 1.64 -19.36
C LEU A 157 -11.27 1.86 -19.13
N GLY A 158 -11.74 1.71 -17.90
CA GLY A 158 -13.13 1.93 -17.56
C GLY A 158 -13.56 3.40 -17.72
N ALA A 159 -12.66 4.35 -17.42
CA ALA A 159 -12.90 5.76 -17.64
C ALA A 159 -12.91 6.10 -19.13
N LEU A 160 -12.01 5.51 -19.91
CA LEU A 160 -11.96 5.66 -21.36
C LEU A 160 -13.29 5.19 -21.98
N GLU A 161 -13.75 3.98 -21.66
CA GLU A 161 -15.06 3.45 -22.10
C GLU A 161 -16.22 4.37 -21.75
N ARG A 162 -16.22 4.91 -20.54
CA ARG A 162 -17.31 5.77 -20.05
C ARG A 162 -17.35 7.13 -20.73
N TYR A 163 -16.19 7.68 -21.08
CA TYR A 163 -16.06 9.07 -21.52
C TYR A 163 -15.60 9.22 -22.98
N GLU A 164 -15.43 8.12 -23.72
CA GLU A 164 -14.96 8.14 -25.13
C GLU A 164 -15.76 9.06 -26.04
N GLN A 165 -17.05 9.31 -25.73
CA GLN A 165 -17.90 10.20 -26.49
C GLN A 165 -17.58 11.70 -26.30
N LEU A 166 -16.75 12.04 -25.30
CA LEU A 166 -16.45 13.44 -24.97
C LEU A 166 -15.27 14.01 -25.77
N ALA A 167 -14.33 13.17 -26.19
CA ALA A 167 -13.14 13.57 -26.95
C ALA A 167 -12.45 12.38 -27.61
N ASP A 168 -11.62 12.67 -28.62
CA ASP A 168 -10.69 11.70 -29.18
C ASP A 168 -9.44 11.60 -28.27
N PHE A 169 -9.52 10.74 -27.27
CA PHE A 169 -8.43 10.57 -26.32
C PHE A 169 -7.24 9.88 -26.98
N VAL A 170 -6.06 10.47 -26.81
CA VAL A 170 -4.78 9.97 -27.34
C VAL A 170 -3.85 9.55 -26.20
N ASN A 171 -3.84 10.33 -25.12
CA ASN A 171 -2.95 10.14 -23.98
C ASN A 171 -3.76 9.99 -22.70
N ILE A 172 -3.37 8.99 -21.93
CA ILE A 172 -3.93 8.73 -20.59
C ILE A 172 -2.83 9.00 -19.58
N CYS A 173 -3.17 9.73 -18.52
CA CYS A 173 -2.31 9.95 -17.37
C CYS A 173 -2.88 9.17 -16.18
N MET A 174 -2.05 8.42 -15.50
CA MET A 174 -2.38 7.77 -14.24
C MET A 174 -1.56 8.40 -13.14
N VAL A 175 -2.21 8.83 -12.08
CA VAL A 175 -1.57 9.49 -10.93
C VAL A 175 -1.91 8.71 -9.66
N ILE A 176 -0.89 8.36 -8.89
CA ILE A 176 -1.04 7.79 -7.55
C ILE A 176 -0.42 8.74 -6.56
N HIS A 177 -1.23 9.23 -5.63
CA HIS A 177 -0.77 10.10 -4.56
C HIS A 177 -0.78 9.40 -3.22
N GLN A 178 0.38 9.35 -2.57
CA GLN A 178 0.56 8.86 -1.20
C GLN A 178 1.03 10.00 -0.30
N PRO A 179 0.13 10.84 0.24
CA PRO A 179 0.52 12.05 0.97
C PRO A 179 1.34 11.73 2.23
N ARG A 180 1.03 10.63 2.92
CA ARG A 180 1.78 10.19 4.12
C ARG A 180 3.22 9.76 3.82
N LEU A 181 3.54 9.44 2.57
CA LEU A 181 4.89 9.14 2.09
C LEU A 181 5.52 10.30 1.32
N ASN A 182 4.82 11.44 1.22
CA ASN A 182 5.21 12.58 0.38
C ASN A 182 5.57 12.11 -1.04
N SER A 183 4.72 11.27 -1.64
CA SER A 183 4.99 10.62 -2.92
C SER A 183 3.84 10.85 -3.90
N VAL A 184 4.16 11.46 -5.02
CA VAL A 184 3.31 11.50 -6.21
C VAL A 184 4.01 10.68 -7.29
N SER A 185 3.29 9.77 -7.91
CA SER A 185 3.78 8.95 -9.03
C SER A 185 2.85 9.15 -10.22
N GLU A 186 3.42 9.55 -11.34
CA GLU A 186 2.70 9.74 -12.59
C GLU A 186 3.20 8.75 -13.63
N HIS A 187 2.29 8.28 -14.48
CA HIS A 187 2.63 7.47 -15.64
C HIS A 187 1.73 7.84 -16.83
N TRP A 188 2.36 8.13 -17.95
CA TRP A 188 1.68 8.45 -19.19
C TRP A 188 1.71 7.26 -20.13
N ILE A 189 0.56 6.95 -20.72
CA ILE A 189 0.42 5.86 -21.68
C ILE A 189 -0.45 6.32 -22.85
N ARG A 190 -0.14 5.85 -24.04
CA ARG A 190 -1.03 6.04 -25.19
C ARG A 190 -2.21 5.08 -25.12
N VAL A 191 -3.36 5.52 -25.64
CA VAL A 191 -4.55 4.67 -25.70
C VAL A 191 -4.25 3.33 -26.40
N ASP A 192 -3.49 3.32 -27.49
CA ASP A 192 -3.12 2.09 -28.22
C ASP A 192 -2.38 1.07 -27.32
N ASP A 193 -1.51 1.55 -26.43
CA ASP A 193 -0.76 0.68 -25.51
C ASP A 193 -1.62 0.25 -24.31
N LEU A 194 -2.52 1.12 -23.86
CA LEU A 194 -3.51 0.77 -22.84
C LEU A 194 -4.48 -0.30 -23.36
N MET A 195 -4.86 -0.26 -24.64
CA MET A 195 -5.70 -1.31 -25.25
C MET A 195 -5.00 -2.67 -25.31
N LYS A 196 -3.68 -2.72 -25.51
CA LYS A 196 -2.90 -3.98 -25.39
C LYS A 196 -2.93 -4.53 -23.96
N PHE A 197 -3.00 -3.67 -22.96
CA PHE A 197 -3.21 -4.11 -21.57
C PHE A 197 -4.63 -4.64 -21.37
N ALA A 198 -5.65 -4.05 -22.01
CA ALA A 198 -7.02 -4.56 -21.97
C ALA A 198 -7.11 -6.02 -22.45
N ASP A 199 -6.36 -6.38 -23.51
CA ASP A 199 -6.31 -7.77 -23.99
C ASP A 199 -5.71 -8.71 -22.94
N LYS A 200 -4.65 -8.29 -22.25
CA LYS A 200 -4.07 -9.08 -21.14
C LYS A 200 -5.05 -9.25 -19.98
N VAL A 201 -5.85 -8.22 -19.66
CA VAL A 201 -6.89 -8.30 -18.63
C VAL A 201 -7.95 -9.33 -19.02
N ARG A 202 -8.43 -9.32 -20.28
CA ARG A 202 -9.42 -10.28 -20.80
C ARG A 202 -8.89 -11.72 -20.75
N GLU A 203 -7.67 -11.95 -21.22
CA GLU A 203 -7.00 -13.25 -21.17
C GLU A 203 -6.87 -13.77 -19.73
N ALA A 204 -6.42 -12.92 -18.82
CA ALA A 204 -6.32 -13.27 -17.39
C ALA A 204 -7.71 -13.57 -16.78
N ALA A 205 -8.72 -12.76 -17.11
CA ALA A 205 -10.09 -12.99 -16.65
C ALA A 205 -10.68 -14.31 -17.19
N ASP A 206 -10.40 -14.67 -18.45
CA ASP A 206 -10.79 -15.96 -19.03
C ASP A 206 -10.10 -17.10 -18.29
N THR A 207 -8.82 -16.95 -17.97
CA THR A 207 -8.05 -17.94 -17.21
C THR A 207 -8.63 -18.14 -15.80
N VAL A 208 -9.04 -17.06 -15.10
CA VAL A 208 -9.70 -17.15 -13.78
C VAL A 208 -11.00 -17.95 -13.87
N ARG A 209 -11.74 -17.82 -14.95
CA ARG A 209 -13.01 -18.55 -15.15
C ARG A 209 -12.84 -19.99 -15.62
N SER A 210 -11.64 -20.36 -16.04
CA SER A 210 -11.33 -21.72 -16.44
C SER A 210 -11.39 -22.68 -15.24
N PRO A 211 -11.89 -23.91 -15.43
CA PRO A 211 -11.79 -24.94 -14.40
C PRO A 211 -10.34 -25.30 -14.05
N ASP A 212 -9.39 -25.00 -14.94
CA ASP A 212 -7.96 -25.27 -14.78
C ASP A 212 -7.20 -24.01 -14.27
N ALA A 213 -7.88 -23.06 -13.61
CA ALA A 213 -7.26 -21.88 -13.05
C ALA A 213 -6.15 -22.28 -12.06
N PHE A 214 -4.91 -21.98 -12.43
CA PHE A 214 -3.72 -22.37 -11.67
C PHE A 214 -3.38 -21.35 -10.59
N THR A 215 -2.67 -21.83 -9.56
CA THR A 215 -2.05 -20.95 -8.54
C THR A 215 -0.58 -20.73 -8.86
N ALA A 216 -0.15 -19.47 -8.79
CA ALA A 216 1.22 -19.05 -9.06
C ALA A 216 1.70 -18.14 -7.92
N PRO A 217 2.27 -18.70 -6.85
CA PRO A 217 2.79 -17.90 -5.74
C PRO A 217 3.90 -16.97 -6.17
N GLY A 218 3.94 -15.79 -5.54
CA GLY A 218 4.98 -14.78 -5.75
C GLY A 218 4.78 -13.60 -4.81
N GLU A 219 5.83 -12.81 -4.63
CA GLU A 219 5.86 -11.73 -3.63
C GLU A 219 4.69 -10.74 -3.75
N LYS A 220 4.41 -10.28 -4.97
CA LYS A 220 3.37 -9.27 -5.23
C LYS A 220 1.98 -9.82 -4.99
N GLN A 221 1.63 -10.94 -5.65
CA GLN A 221 0.30 -11.52 -5.59
C GLN A 221 -0.03 -12.19 -4.26
N CYS A 222 0.97 -12.72 -3.54
CA CYS A 222 0.76 -13.32 -2.22
C CYS A 222 0.69 -12.30 -1.09
N ARG A 223 1.21 -11.08 -1.26
CA ARG A 223 1.30 -10.07 -0.20
C ARG A 223 -0.01 -9.88 0.56
N PHE A 224 -1.11 -9.69 -0.15
CA PHE A 224 -2.44 -9.46 0.41
C PHE A 224 -3.41 -10.64 0.19
N CYS A 225 -2.91 -11.78 -0.28
CA CYS A 225 -3.73 -12.97 -0.47
C CYS A 225 -4.20 -13.54 0.88
N LYS A 226 -5.50 -13.75 1.05
CA LYS A 226 -6.11 -14.27 2.29
C LYS A 226 -5.86 -15.77 2.45
N ALA A 227 -5.67 -16.50 1.35
CA ALA A 227 -5.51 -17.94 1.33
C ALA A 227 -4.04 -18.41 1.50
N LYS A 228 -3.10 -17.52 1.84
CA LYS A 228 -1.67 -17.87 1.97
C LYS A 228 -1.40 -19.06 2.88
N SER A 229 -2.09 -19.12 4.02
CA SER A 229 -1.90 -20.19 5.02
C SER A 229 -2.33 -21.57 4.54
N VAL A 230 -3.19 -21.64 3.52
CA VAL A 230 -3.74 -22.90 2.99
C VAL A 230 -3.40 -23.14 1.52
N CYS A 231 -2.61 -22.26 0.90
CA CYS A 231 -2.27 -22.34 -0.52
C CYS A 231 -1.36 -23.54 -0.80
N PRO A 232 -1.80 -24.55 -1.60
CA PRO A 232 -0.99 -25.74 -1.87
C PRO A 232 0.32 -25.41 -2.59
N ALA A 233 0.24 -24.56 -3.64
CA ALA A 233 1.42 -24.20 -4.41
C ALA A 233 2.44 -23.37 -3.60
N LEU A 234 1.97 -22.53 -2.66
CA LEU A 234 2.89 -21.82 -1.76
C LEU A 234 3.55 -22.78 -0.77
N LYS A 235 2.78 -23.76 -0.26
CA LYS A 235 3.32 -24.82 0.60
C LYS A 235 4.37 -25.64 -0.12
N GLU A 236 4.14 -26.00 -1.39
CA GLU A 236 5.09 -26.74 -2.21
C GLU A 236 6.43 -26.00 -2.35
N ILE A 237 6.42 -24.69 -2.63
CA ILE A 237 7.63 -23.86 -2.66
C ILE A 237 8.37 -23.88 -1.32
N VAL A 238 7.64 -23.82 -0.21
CA VAL A 238 8.24 -23.89 1.13
C VAL A 238 8.85 -25.28 1.36
N ASP A 239 8.10 -26.34 1.07
CA ASP A 239 8.55 -27.74 1.23
C ASP A 239 9.80 -27.99 0.37
N GLU A 240 9.81 -27.60 -0.89
CA GLU A 240 10.98 -27.71 -1.77
C GLU A 240 12.22 -27.00 -1.21
N THR A 241 12.02 -25.78 -0.67
CA THR A 241 13.14 -24.97 -0.14
C THR A 241 13.72 -25.57 1.14
N VAL A 242 12.89 -26.26 1.94
CA VAL A 242 13.30 -26.88 3.20
C VAL A 242 13.82 -28.31 3.00
N GLN A 243 13.34 -29.03 1.97
CA GLN A 243 13.70 -30.43 1.68
C GLN A 243 14.96 -30.57 0.83
N GLU A 244 15.52 -29.51 0.26
CA GLU A 244 16.90 -29.55 -0.20
C GLU A 244 17.74 -29.91 1.04
N GLU A 245 18.09 -31.19 1.17
CA GLU A 245 18.80 -31.80 2.32
C GLU A 245 20.12 -31.04 2.59
N ALA A 246 20.01 -29.92 3.25
CA ALA A 246 21.17 -29.17 3.71
C ALA A 246 21.62 -29.79 5.03
N THR A 247 22.62 -30.66 4.96
CA THR A 247 23.42 -30.98 6.15
C THR A 247 24.20 -29.73 6.59
N ALA A 248 24.64 -29.66 7.84
CA ALA A 248 25.41 -28.51 8.34
C ALA A 248 26.69 -28.25 7.49
N ASP A 249 27.23 -29.28 6.84
CA ASP A 249 28.39 -29.17 5.94
C ASP A 249 27.98 -28.59 4.56
N ASP A 250 26.73 -28.82 4.11
CA ASP A 250 26.23 -28.28 2.84
C ASP A 250 25.98 -26.77 2.88
N PHE A 251 25.71 -26.19 4.07
CA PHE A 251 25.62 -24.74 4.21
C PHE A 251 26.96 -24.02 4.06
N ALA A 252 28.06 -24.66 4.41
CA ALA A 252 29.40 -24.12 4.21
C ALA A 252 29.83 -24.15 2.73
N ASP A 253 29.29 -25.08 1.95
CA ASP A 253 29.61 -25.32 0.54
C ASP A 253 28.46 -24.94 -0.41
N MET A 254 27.41 -24.25 0.08
CA MET A 254 26.31 -23.79 -0.76
C MET A 254 26.85 -22.85 -1.83
N GLY A 255 26.83 -23.29 -3.09
CA GLY A 255 27.28 -22.46 -4.20
C GLY A 255 26.45 -21.19 -4.34
N ASP A 256 27.06 -20.11 -4.82
CA ASP A 256 26.44 -18.79 -4.97
C ASP A 256 25.10 -18.84 -5.69
N ASN A 257 24.92 -19.73 -6.66
CA ASN A 257 23.65 -19.89 -7.38
C ASN A 257 22.54 -20.45 -6.49
N SER A 258 22.83 -21.44 -5.65
CA SER A 258 21.83 -22.02 -4.72
C SER A 258 21.43 -20.99 -3.65
N LEU A 259 22.40 -20.24 -3.14
CA LEU A 259 22.15 -19.14 -2.20
C LEU A 259 21.27 -18.04 -2.84
N ALA A 260 21.54 -17.69 -4.09
CA ALA A 260 20.74 -16.69 -4.82
C ALA A 260 19.28 -17.17 -5.03
N VAL A 261 19.06 -18.43 -5.36
CA VAL A 261 17.71 -19.03 -5.49
C VAL A 261 16.99 -19.03 -4.15
N ALA A 262 17.66 -19.46 -3.06
CA ALA A 262 17.10 -19.45 -1.71
C ALA A 262 16.73 -18.02 -1.28
N MET A 263 17.62 -17.04 -1.50
CA MET A 263 17.38 -15.64 -1.18
C MET A 263 16.16 -15.07 -1.92
N GLY A 264 15.94 -15.48 -3.17
CA GLY A 264 14.74 -15.10 -3.94
C GLY A 264 13.43 -15.64 -3.37
N ARG A 265 13.47 -16.68 -2.53
CA ARG A 265 12.29 -17.28 -1.89
C ARG A 265 12.04 -16.79 -0.45
N VAL A 266 13.01 -16.13 0.18
CA VAL A 266 12.95 -15.73 1.60
C VAL A 266 11.70 -14.91 1.91
N GLU A 267 11.43 -13.84 1.16
CA GLU A 267 10.29 -12.95 1.40
C GLU A 267 8.95 -13.72 1.32
N LEU A 268 8.83 -14.64 0.38
CA LEU A 268 7.63 -15.45 0.20
C LEU A 268 7.43 -16.43 1.36
N ILE A 269 8.51 -17.06 1.85
CA ILE A 269 8.51 -17.95 3.01
C ILE A 269 8.14 -17.17 4.29
N GLU A 270 8.70 -15.98 4.48
CA GLU A 270 8.35 -15.12 5.61
C GLU A 270 6.86 -14.72 5.59
N GLN A 271 6.32 -14.41 4.41
CA GLN A 271 4.90 -14.11 4.26
C GLN A 271 4.04 -15.34 4.61
N TRP A 272 4.45 -16.54 4.21
CA TRP A 272 3.77 -17.77 4.60
C TRP A 272 3.82 -17.99 6.11
N CYS A 273 5.00 -17.88 6.74
CA CYS A 273 5.16 -18.01 8.19
C CYS A 273 4.26 -17.02 8.95
N LYS A 274 4.20 -15.75 8.52
CA LYS A 274 3.30 -14.73 9.09
C LYS A 274 1.84 -15.12 8.94
N SER A 275 1.45 -15.68 7.78
CA SER A 275 0.06 -16.09 7.53
C SER A 275 -0.38 -17.28 8.39
N ILE A 276 0.50 -18.24 8.65
CA ILE A 276 0.21 -19.37 9.58
C ILE A 276 -0.03 -18.83 11.00
N ARG A 277 0.83 -17.92 11.49
CA ARG A 277 0.63 -17.32 12.83
C ARG A 277 -0.69 -16.57 12.93
N ALA A 278 -1.02 -15.76 11.93
CA ALA A 278 -2.27 -15.02 11.88
C ALA A 278 -3.51 -15.95 11.85
N GLU A 279 -3.43 -17.05 11.08
CA GLU A 279 -4.53 -18.02 11.01
C GLU A 279 -4.74 -18.76 12.32
N VAL A 280 -3.68 -19.13 13.04
CA VAL A 280 -3.76 -19.71 14.38
C VAL A 280 -4.41 -18.72 15.36
N GLU A 281 -3.96 -17.46 15.38
CA GLU A 281 -4.53 -16.40 16.21
C GLU A 281 -6.02 -16.18 15.89
N ARG A 282 -6.38 -16.09 14.62
CA ARG A 282 -7.76 -15.93 14.16
C ARG A 282 -8.66 -17.08 14.63
N ARG A 283 -8.20 -18.33 14.52
CA ARG A 283 -8.97 -19.51 14.99
C ARG A 283 -9.18 -19.44 16.48
N LEU A 284 -8.13 -19.24 17.24
CA LEU A 284 -8.22 -19.17 18.71
C LEU A 284 -9.11 -18.01 19.19
N THR A 285 -9.04 -16.85 18.51
CA THR A 285 -9.92 -15.70 18.81
C THR A 285 -11.40 -16.02 18.54
N LYS A 286 -11.69 -16.85 17.53
CA LYS A 286 -13.04 -17.34 17.24
C LYS A 286 -13.47 -18.51 18.14
N GLY A 287 -12.68 -18.90 19.14
CA GLY A 287 -12.96 -19.99 20.06
C GLY A 287 -12.78 -21.38 19.45
N LEU A 288 -12.10 -21.47 18.27
CA LEU A 288 -11.76 -22.76 17.67
C LEU A 288 -10.48 -23.32 18.32
N ASP A 289 -10.46 -24.62 18.56
CA ASP A 289 -9.30 -25.28 19.13
C ASP A 289 -8.16 -25.43 18.09
N VAL A 290 -6.95 -25.09 18.52
CA VAL A 290 -5.72 -25.36 17.76
C VAL A 290 -4.79 -26.15 18.70
N PRO A 291 -4.61 -27.47 18.46
CA PRO A 291 -3.85 -28.32 19.36
C PRO A 291 -2.46 -27.78 19.67
N GLY A 292 -2.13 -27.67 20.96
CA GLY A 292 -0.83 -27.17 21.42
C GLY A 292 -0.71 -25.64 21.53
N TYR A 293 -1.74 -24.88 21.18
CA TYR A 293 -1.73 -23.41 21.21
C TYR A 293 -2.91 -22.84 21.99
N LYS A 294 -2.73 -21.69 22.62
CA LYS A 294 -3.77 -20.93 23.33
C LYS A 294 -3.51 -19.43 23.27
N LEU A 295 -4.56 -18.63 23.40
CA LEU A 295 -4.41 -17.20 23.64
C LEU A 295 -3.98 -16.94 25.08
N VAL A 296 -3.08 -16.00 25.26
CA VAL A 296 -2.65 -15.50 26.57
C VAL A 296 -2.63 -13.97 26.52
N GLU A 297 -2.89 -13.35 27.67
CA GLU A 297 -2.66 -11.91 27.79
C GLU A 297 -1.18 -11.59 27.62
N GLY A 298 -0.88 -10.64 26.73
CA GLY A 298 0.47 -10.11 26.55
C GLY A 298 0.98 -9.40 27.80
N ARG A 299 2.27 -9.06 27.81
CA ARG A 299 2.82 -8.20 28.86
C ARG A 299 2.09 -6.85 28.85
N LYS A 300 1.71 -6.37 30.02
CA LYS A 300 1.14 -5.04 30.15
C LYS A 300 2.09 -4.01 29.54
N GLY A 301 1.57 -3.12 28.74
CA GLY A 301 2.32 -2.00 28.16
C GLY A 301 2.90 -1.07 29.22
N ASN A 302 3.73 -0.13 28.80
CA ASN A 302 4.21 0.93 29.68
C ASN A 302 3.02 1.71 30.24
N ARG A 303 3.19 2.28 31.42
CA ARG A 303 2.18 3.16 32.01
C ARG A 303 1.92 4.33 31.09
N ALA A 304 0.67 4.61 30.84
CA ALA A 304 0.20 5.78 30.11
C ALA A 304 -0.77 6.57 30.98
N TRP A 305 -0.91 7.86 30.69
CA TRP A 305 -1.93 8.68 31.36
C TRP A 305 -3.31 8.24 30.86
N SER A 306 -4.24 8.02 31.77
CA SER A 306 -5.64 7.73 31.43
C SER A 306 -6.31 8.93 30.77
N ASP A 307 -6.01 10.11 31.28
CA ASP A 307 -6.32 11.41 30.71
C ASP A 307 -5.14 12.33 30.96
N ALA A 308 -4.47 12.76 29.88
CA ALA A 308 -3.27 13.59 29.98
C ALA A 308 -3.57 15.00 30.53
N LYS A 309 -4.75 15.58 30.23
CA LYS A 309 -5.15 16.92 30.71
C LYS A 309 -5.52 16.88 32.19
N ASP A 310 -6.25 15.86 32.64
CA ASP A 310 -6.58 15.67 34.06
C ASP A 310 -5.30 15.41 34.85
N ALA A 311 -4.41 14.57 34.35
CA ALA A 311 -3.11 14.28 34.96
C ALA A 311 -2.25 15.57 35.07
N GLU A 312 -2.16 16.38 34.04
CA GLU A 312 -1.46 17.68 34.04
C GLU A 312 -2.04 18.61 35.12
N THR A 313 -3.37 18.77 35.15
CA THR A 313 -4.07 19.62 36.08
C THR A 313 -3.80 19.18 37.52
N ARG A 314 -3.87 17.90 37.82
CA ARG A 314 -3.69 17.37 39.18
C ARG A 314 -2.23 17.37 39.61
N LEU A 315 -1.30 17.06 38.69
CA LEU A 315 0.12 17.09 39.00
C LEU A 315 0.65 18.52 39.22
N SER A 316 0.06 19.52 38.60
CA SER A 316 0.44 20.92 38.82
C SER A 316 0.24 21.41 40.26
N ALA A 317 -0.55 20.68 41.04
CA ALA A 317 -0.72 20.95 42.48
C ALA A 317 0.44 20.41 43.34
N VAL A 318 1.25 19.49 42.82
CA VAL A 318 2.29 18.75 43.60
C VAL A 318 3.67 18.82 42.96
N LEU A 319 3.78 19.13 41.69
CA LEU A 319 5.03 19.24 40.93
C LEU A 319 5.17 20.63 40.32
N LYS A 320 6.41 21.10 40.19
CA LYS A 320 6.70 22.33 39.44
C LYS A 320 6.65 22.07 37.95
N ARG A 321 6.48 23.14 37.17
CA ARG A 321 6.36 23.02 35.71
C ARG A 321 7.60 22.41 35.04
N ASP A 322 8.78 22.73 35.53
CA ASP A 322 10.06 22.16 35.07
C ASP A 322 10.23 20.66 35.41
N GLU A 323 9.51 20.18 36.42
CA GLU A 323 9.48 18.73 36.76
C GLU A 323 8.44 17.94 35.96
N MET A 324 7.46 18.64 35.37
CA MET A 324 6.36 18.03 34.62
C MET A 324 6.64 17.94 33.10
N TYR A 325 7.52 18.77 32.58
CA TYR A 325 7.78 18.87 31.16
C TYR A 325 9.26 18.64 30.84
N GLU A 326 9.53 17.79 29.84
CA GLU A 326 10.84 17.67 29.22
C GLU A 326 10.91 18.58 27.99
N GLU A 327 11.83 19.52 27.97
CA GLU A 327 12.14 20.29 26.77
C GLU A 327 12.95 19.39 25.82
N LYS A 328 12.42 19.13 24.64
CA LYS A 328 13.14 18.42 23.57
C LYS A 328 13.57 19.40 22.49
N PHE A 329 14.86 19.36 22.14
CA PHE A 329 15.36 20.07 20.98
C PHE A 329 14.65 19.56 19.73
N ILE A 330 14.20 20.46 18.85
CA ILE A 330 13.47 20.11 17.64
C ILE A 330 14.31 19.27 16.69
N SER A 331 13.66 18.36 15.95
CA SER A 331 14.35 17.56 14.94
C SER A 331 14.76 18.41 13.72
N PRO A 332 15.80 17.99 12.96
CA PRO A 332 16.16 18.67 11.71
C PRO A 332 14.99 18.83 10.75
N ALA A 333 14.12 17.84 10.63
CA ALA A 333 12.92 17.91 9.78
C ALA A 333 11.90 18.95 10.27
N THR A 334 11.80 19.15 11.59
CA THR A 334 10.96 20.23 12.16
C THR A 334 11.58 21.60 11.91
N ALA A 335 12.91 21.73 12.07
CA ALA A 335 13.64 22.95 11.78
C ALA A 335 13.52 23.31 10.28
N GLU A 336 13.62 22.35 9.36
CA GLU A 336 13.44 22.55 7.93
C GLU A 336 12.07 23.15 7.60
N LYS A 337 10.99 22.62 8.21
CA LYS A 337 9.64 23.16 8.02
C LYS A 337 9.50 24.60 8.49
N LEU A 338 10.11 24.94 9.62
CA LEU A 338 10.07 26.28 10.20
C LEU A 338 10.88 27.29 9.38
N LEU A 339 12.02 26.86 8.85
CA LEU A 339 12.97 27.69 8.09
C LEU A 339 12.70 27.73 6.58
N LYS A 340 11.73 26.99 6.07
CA LYS A 340 11.43 26.84 4.64
C LYS A 340 11.36 28.15 3.85
N LYS A 341 10.99 29.27 4.51
CA LYS A 341 10.87 30.60 3.89
C LYS A 341 12.06 31.53 4.22
N ASP A 342 13.04 31.04 4.94
CA ASP A 342 14.23 31.77 5.35
C ASP A 342 15.48 31.16 4.71
N PRO A 343 16.03 31.74 3.62
CA PRO A 343 17.19 31.21 2.91
C PRO A 343 18.45 31.12 3.78
N GLU A 344 18.68 32.08 4.68
CA GLU A 344 19.84 32.09 5.57
C GLU A 344 19.70 31.00 6.64
N GLY A 345 18.52 30.81 7.21
CA GLY A 345 18.19 29.73 8.12
C GLY A 345 18.32 28.35 7.48
N MET A 346 17.93 28.20 6.21
CA MET A 346 18.10 26.95 5.45
C MET A 346 19.58 26.63 5.22
N SER A 347 20.40 27.64 4.87
CA SER A 347 21.85 27.44 4.69
C SER A 347 22.53 27.00 5.99
N LEU A 348 22.16 27.62 7.11
CA LEU A 348 22.64 27.21 8.43
C LEU A 348 22.21 25.79 8.79
N LEU A 349 20.98 25.40 8.45
CA LEU A 349 20.46 24.06 8.70
C LEU A 349 21.26 23.01 7.89
N GLU A 350 21.62 23.31 6.64
CA GLU A 350 22.47 22.43 5.82
C GLU A 350 23.85 22.23 6.42
N GLU A 351 24.47 23.26 6.99
CA GLU A 351 25.76 23.17 7.70
C GLU A 351 25.66 22.33 8.98
N LEU A 352 24.53 22.43 9.70
CA LEU A 352 24.34 21.76 10.99
C LEU A 352 23.81 20.35 10.87
N THR A 353 23.41 19.90 9.68
CA THR A 353 22.83 18.58 9.47
C THR A 353 23.70 17.71 8.57
N HIS A 354 23.71 16.44 8.86
CA HIS A 354 24.27 15.43 7.94
C HIS A 354 23.26 14.29 7.77
N ARG A 355 23.27 13.66 6.62
CA ARG A 355 22.52 12.43 6.41
C ARG A 355 23.50 11.27 6.60
N PRO A 356 23.34 10.46 7.66
CA PRO A 356 24.18 9.29 7.81
C PRO A 356 24.01 8.36 6.61
N GLU A 357 25.09 7.69 6.20
CA GLU A 357 24.98 6.67 5.17
C GLU A 357 23.98 5.59 5.61
N GLY A 358 23.11 5.17 4.68
CA GLY A 358 22.16 4.07 4.90
C GLY A 358 22.94 2.77 5.19
N LYS A 359 22.37 1.92 6.05
CA LYS A 359 22.89 0.57 6.23
C LYS A 359 22.91 -0.17 4.90
N LEU A 360 23.96 -0.95 4.66
CA LEU A 360 24.00 -1.83 3.50
C LEU A 360 22.84 -2.81 3.56
N SER A 361 22.18 -3.01 2.44
CA SER A 361 21.09 -3.95 2.29
C SER A 361 21.25 -4.74 1.00
N VAL A 362 20.87 -6.01 1.03
CA VAL A 362 20.84 -6.84 -0.17
C VAL A 362 19.64 -6.43 -1.01
N ALA A 363 19.85 -6.26 -2.30
CA ALA A 363 18.81 -5.96 -3.26
C ALA A 363 19.03 -6.80 -4.54
N PRO A 364 17.96 -7.07 -5.33
CA PRO A 364 18.11 -7.71 -6.64
C PRO A 364 19.08 -6.95 -7.54
N ALA A 365 19.78 -7.66 -8.41
CA ALA A 365 20.71 -7.03 -9.36
C ALA A 365 20.03 -6.04 -10.33
N THR A 366 18.72 -6.16 -10.49
CA THR A 366 17.88 -5.25 -11.28
C THR A 366 17.51 -3.95 -10.56
N ASP A 367 17.85 -3.80 -9.27
CA ASP A 367 17.61 -2.57 -8.52
C ASP A 367 18.37 -1.41 -9.19
N LYS A 368 17.70 -0.27 -9.33
CA LYS A 368 18.25 0.92 -10.01
C LYS A 368 19.39 1.61 -9.24
N ARG A 369 19.57 1.28 -7.96
CA ARG A 369 20.65 1.83 -7.15
C ARG A 369 21.98 1.20 -7.55
N PRO A 370 23.07 2.00 -7.61
CA PRO A 370 24.38 1.47 -7.94
C PRO A 370 24.85 0.47 -6.86
N ALA A 371 25.45 -0.62 -7.29
CA ALA A 371 26.09 -1.57 -6.39
C ALA A 371 27.22 -0.87 -5.61
N LYS A 372 27.27 -1.05 -4.29
CA LYS A 372 28.36 -0.55 -3.47
C LYS A 372 29.52 -1.54 -3.58
N ALA A 373 30.69 -1.09 -4.05
CA ALA A 373 31.90 -1.90 -4.06
C ALA A 373 32.27 -2.23 -2.60
N THR A 374 32.24 -3.50 -2.27
CA THR A 374 32.84 -3.99 -1.02
C THR A 374 34.27 -4.36 -1.37
N THR A 375 35.24 -3.73 -0.73
CA THR A 375 36.63 -4.25 -0.71
C THR A 375 36.54 -5.63 -0.06
N ALA A 376 36.75 -6.68 -0.83
CA ALA A 376 37.04 -7.98 -0.25
C ALA A 376 38.23 -7.74 0.67
N VAL A 377 38.05 -7.95 1.96
CA VAL A 377 39.18 -8.05 2.90
C VAL A 377 39.84 -9.37 2.53
N ALA A 378 40.64 -9.33 1.46
CA ALA A 378 41.69 -10.29 1.24
C ALA A 378 42.76 -9.95 2.26
N ASP A 379 43.21 -10.94 3.02
CA ASP A 379 44.33 -10.94 3.93
C ASP A 379 44.15 -10.32 5.34
N ASP A 380 43.31 -10.97 6.18
CA ASP A 380 43.54 -10.91 7.63
C ASP A 380 43.57 -12.30 8.31
N PHE A 381 43.68 -13.39 7.55
CA PHE A 381 43.80 -14.76 8.07
C PHE A 381 45.06 -15.53 7.53
N ALA A 382 46.08 -14.81 7.13
CA ALA A 382 47.31 -15.43 6.68
C ALA A 382 48.41 -15.33 7.73
N ASP A 383 48.09 -15.42 9.03
CA ASP A 383 49.14 -15.69 10.07
C ASP A 383 48.45 -15.97 11.42
N ARG A 384 48.06 -17.26 11.62
CA ARG A 384 48.15 -17.93 12.94
C ARG A 384 48.09 -19.44 12.76
#